data_7243b3c3b4080e6e3a688860970596ed
#
_entry.id   7243b3c3b4080e6e3a688860970596ed
#
_cell.length_a   1.000
_cell.length_b   1.000
_cell.length_c   1.000
_cell.angle_alpha   90.00
_cell.angle_beta   90.00
_cell.angle_gamma   90.00
#
_symmetry.space_group_name_H-M   'P 1'
#
loop_
_entity.id
_entity.type
_entity.pdbx_description
1 polymer ?
#
loop_
_entity_poly.entity_id
_entity_poly.type
_entity_poly.pdbx_seq_one_letter_code
_entity_poly.pdbx_strand_id
1 'polypeptide(L)'
;MIKLILLIFSLILSSNSYGQWLWSTVDINGDKHYLDLTNIEIDEDGYLYYWEMTNYTNPTDKYLSIATYRVADCDNYRTKDLTFNGYTQEMAEGEPETIDLTKLEEDWEVLDKNSYGGINLLLICRNDDDTYGEWYEVTSHVDGTAIFYMDPDSVKEEDGYISFWTLIDYAEDSSDNIRSQISRRHANCEEGKLRNESVYGYAGNMGEGDITIPDELTLSEWIKPPEGSNYSYYILFGCGINKLSDEELEAIKIEWKEEMEET
;
A
#
# COMPACT_ATOMS: atom_id res chain seq x y z
N MET A 1 48.98 3.45 -43.65
CA MET A 1 48.24 4.14 -42.54
C MET A 1 46.78 3.86 -42.72
N ILE A 2 46.31 2.82 -42.02
CA ILE A 2 44.92 2.39 -42.05
C ILE A 2 44.19 3.16 -40.93
N LYS A 3 43.31 4.08 -41.30
CA LYS A 3 42.44 4.75 -40.35
C LYS A 3 41.33 3.75 -39.92
N LEU A 4 41.47 3.25 -38.70
CA LEU A 4 40.46 2.47 -38.04
C LEU A 4 39.29 3.40 -37.67
N ILE A 5 38.22 3.35 -38.45
CA ILE A 5 36.97 4.01 -38.10
C ILE A 5 36.30 3.14 -37.06
N LEU A 6 36.43 3.54 -35.80
CA LEU A 6 35.63 3.04 -34.70
C LEU A 6 34.19 3.55 -34.90
N LEU A 7 33.37 2.74 -35.52
CA LEU A 7 31.91 2.89 -35.48
C LEU A 7 31.48 2.57 -34.06
N ILE A 8 31.37 3.61 -33.22
CA ILE A 8 30.66 3.53 -31.95
C ILE A 8 29.19 3.39 -32.32
N PHE A 9 28.76 2.15 -32.39
CA PHE A 9 27.35 1.81 -32.35
C PHE A 9 26.88 2.16 -30.93
N SER A 10 26.46 3.42 -30.73
CA SER A 10 25.66 3.79 -29.61
C SER A 10 24.35 3.02 -29.76
N LEU A 11 24.30 1.84 -29.16
CA LEU A 11 23.05 1.25 -28.75
C LEU A 11 22.38 2.26 -27.80
N ILE A 12 21.56 3.11 -28.41
CA ILE A 12 20.50 3.78 -27.70
C ILE A 12 19.58 2.62 -27.29
N LEU A 13 19.90 2.02 -26.15
CA LEU A 13 18.89 1.37 -25.36
C LEU A 13 17.92 2.49 -25.02
N SER A 14 16.91 2.65 -25.86
CA SER A 14 15.66 3.23 -25.40
C SER A 14 15.22 2.27 -24.28
N SER A 15 15.66 2.53 -23.07
CA SER A 15 14.93 2.11 -21.91
C SER A 15 13.58 2.82 -22.06
N ASN A 16 12.65 2.16 -22.71
CA ASN A 16 11.26 2.41 -22.42
C ASN A 16 11.23 2.24 -20.91
N SER A 17 11.08 3.33 -20.20
CA SER A 17 10.77 3.33 -18.79
C SER A 17 9.36 2.75 -18.73
N TYR A 18 9.27 1.42 -18.81
CA TYR A 18 8.06 0.76 -18.35
C TYR A 18 7.96 1.11 -16.87
N GLY A 19 6.87 1.73 -16.47
CA GLY A 19 6.57 1.95 -15.07
C GLY A 19 6.86 0.66 -14.31
N GLN A 20 7.35 0.76 -13.12
CA GLN A 20 7.58 -0.41 -12.28
C GLN A 20 6.21 -0.89 -11.81
N TRP A 21 5.61 -1.81 -12.59
CA TRP A 21 4.31 -2.39 -12.28
C TRP A 21 4.38 -3.19 -10.99
N LEU A 22 3.81 -2.65 -9.94
CA LEU A 22 3.63 -3.34 -8.68
C LEU A 22 2.30 -4.08 -8.72
N TRP A 23 2.34 -5.41 -8.52
CA TRP A 23 1.13 -6.20 -8.38
C TRP A 23 0.30 -5.71 -7.19
N SER A 24 -1.00 -5.46 -7.40
CA SER A 24 -1.89 -4.96 -6.37
C SER A 24 -2.93 -5.99 -5.92
N THR A 25 -3.64 -6.60 -6.86
CA THR A 25 -4.72 -7.54 -6.53
C THR A 25 -5.08 -8.44 -7.72
N VAL A 26 -5.93 -9.41 -7.47
CA VAL A 26 -6.58 -10.26 -8.47
C VAL A 26 -8.09 -10.11 -8.32
N ASP A 27 -8.81 -9.94 -9.40
CA ASP A 27 -10.27 -9.88 -9.36
C ASP A 27 -10.93 -11.26 -9.39
N ILE A 28 -12.24 -11.28 -9.26
CA ILE A 28 -13.08 -12.51 -9.29
C ILE A 28 -12.95 -13.32 -10.60
N ASN A 29 -12.50 -12.71 -11.70
CA ASN A 29 -12.26 -13.38 -13.00
C ASN A 29 -10.84 -13.97 -13.08
N GLY A 30 -9.99 -13.68 -12.09
CA GLY A 30 -8.59 -14.04 -12.07
C GLY A 30 -7.69 -13.06 -12.82
N ASP A 31 -8.22 -11.90 -13.24
CA ASP A 31 -7.45 -10.85 -13.89
C ASP A 31 -6.56 -10.15 -12.86
N LYS A 32 -5.31 -9.89 -13.23
CA LYS A 32 -4.31 -9.32 -12.33
C LYS A 32 -4.21 -7.82 -12.53
N HIS A 33 -4.27 -7.09 -11.43
CA HIS A 33 -4.18 -5.64 -11.39
C HIS A 33 -2.85 -5.18 -10.83
N TYR A 34 -2.32 -4.09 -11.39
CA TYR A 34 -1.02 -3.54 -11.06
C TYR A 34 -1.10 -2.02 -10.98
N LEU A 35 -0.25 -1.41 -10.17
CA LEU A 35 -0.08 0.03 -10.03
C LEU A 35 1.34 0.45 -10.36
N ASP A 36 1.51 1.61 -10.95
CA ASP A 36 2.81 2.29 -11.02
C ASP A 36 2.90 3.32 -9.88
N LEU A 37 3.48 2.91 -8.77
CA LEU A 37 3.68 3.78 -7.61
C LEU A 37 4.91 4.70 -7.76
N THR A 38 5.71 4.53 -8.83
CA THR A 38 6.92 5.33 -9.04
C THR A 38 6.66 6.63 -9.81
N ASN A 39 5.50 6.72 -10.48
CA ASN A 39 5.11 7.84 -11.32
C ASN A 39 3.76 8.44 -10.88
N ILE A 40 3.58 8.64 -9.59
CA ILE A 40 2.42 9.35 -9.06
C ILE A 40 2.71 10.85 -9.10
N GLU A 41 1.79 11.62 -9.69
CA GLU A 41 1.86 13.07 -9.74
C GLU A 41 0.71 13.66 -8.89
N ILE A 42 0.97 14.74 -8.18
CA ILE A 42 -0.03 15.45 -7.38
C ILE A 42 -0.14 16.88 -7.93
N ASP A 43 -1.36 17.33 -8.22
CA ASP A 43 -1.57 18.70 -8.68
C ASP A 43 -1.78 19.69 -7.50
N GLU A 44 -1.94 20.99 -7.84
CA GLU A 44 -2.11 22.08 -6.84
C GLU A 44 -3.43 21.95 -6.05
N ASP A 45 -4.41 21.21 -6.57
CA ASP A 45 -5.71 20.98 -5.94
C ASP A 45 -5.72 19.66 -5.10
N GLY A 46 -4.61 18.93 -5.08
CA GLY A 46 -4.45 17.68 -4.31
C GLY A 46 -4.95 16.44 -5.02
N TYR A 47 -5.30 16.51 -6.31
CA TYR A 47 -5.64 15.33 -7.09
C TYR A 47 -4.37 14.54 -7.45
N LEU A 48 -4.45 13.19 -7.34
CA LEU A 48 -3.37 12.29 -7.72
C LEU A 48 -3.57 11.74 -9.13
N TYR A 49 -2.51 11.70 -9.90
CA TYR A 49 -2.47 11.15 -11.26
C TYR A 49 -1.56 9.93 -11.27
N TYR A 50 -2.06 8.80 -11.78
CA TYR A 50 -1.34 7.53 -11.73
C TYR A 50 -1.70 6.60 -12.87
N TRP A 51 -0.87 5.58 -13.09
CA TRP A 51 -1.14 4.50 -14.01
C TRP A 51 -1.60 3.24 -13.28
N GLU A 52 -2.66 2.63 -13.79
CA GLU A 52 -3.13 1.31 -13.39
C GLU A 52 -3.08 0.38 -14.60
N MET A 53 -2.69 -0.88 -14.42
CA MET A 53 -2.68 -1.90 -15.47
C MET A 53 -3.48 -3.12 -15.04
N THR A 54 -4.28 -3.64 -15.98
CA THR A 54 -4.93 -4.95 -15.86
C THR A 54 -4.33 -5.91 -16.87
N ASN A 55 -3.91 -7.07 -16.41
CA ASN A 55 -3.43 -8.18 -17.23
C ASN A 55 -4.50 -9.27 -17.22
N TYR A 56 -5.13 -9.51 -18.37
CA TYR A 56 -6.28 -10.40 -18.49
C TYR A 56 -5.86 -11.87 -18.51
N THR A 57 -6.45 -12.67 -17.64
CA THR A 57 -6.28 -14.14 -17.62
C THR A 57 -7.00 -14.80 -18.78
N ASN A 58 -8.17 -14.29 -19.14
CA ASN A 58 -8.99 -14.77 -20.24
C ASN A 58 -9.40 -13.61 -21.13
N PRO A 59 -8.50 -13.15 -22.02
CA PRO A 59 -8.82 -12.03 -22.89
C PRO A 59 -9.99 -12.41 -23.81
N THR A 60 -11.03 -11.61 -23.79
CA THR A 60 -12.25 -11.89 -24.56
C THR A 60 -12.19 -11.33 -25.97
N ASP A 61 -11.33 -10.32 -26.23
CA ASP A 61 -11.34 -9.63 -27.50
C ASP A 61 -9.92 -9.35 -28.05
N LYS A 62 -9.50 -8.09 -28.00
CA LYS A 62 -8.34 -7.60 -28.72
C LYS A 62 -7.09 -7.51 -27.85
N TYR A 63 -7.27 -7.25 -26.55
CA TYR A 63 -6.19 -6.89 -25.66
C TYR A 63 -5.90 -7.99 -24.64
N LEU A 64 -4.60 -8.26 -24.42
CA LEU A 64 -4.11 -9.12 -23.33
C LEU A 64 -3.85 -8.33 -22.07
N SER A 65 -3.54 -7.04 -22.21
CA SER A 65 -3.45 -6.11 -21.10
C SER A 65 -3.95 -4.72 -21.47
N ILE A 66 -4.33 -3.96 -20.48
CA ILE A 66 -4.68 -2.54 -20.61
C ILE A 66 -3.91 -1.75 -19.56
N ALA A 67 -3.52 -0.51 -19.91
CA ALA A 67 -3.04 0.46 -18.93
C ALA A 67 -3.90 1.72 -19.01
N THR A 68 -4.41 2.15 -17.88
CA THR A 68 -5.29 3.31 -17.76
C THR A 68 -4.59 4.40 -16.94
N TYR A 69 -4.49 5.60 -17.51
CA TYR A 69 -4.07 6.78 -16.76
C TYR A 69 -5.29 7.40 -16.10
N ARG A 70 -5.22 7.57 -14.78
CA ARG A 70 -6.34 8.00 -13.94
C ARG A 70 -6.00 9.23 -13.14
N VAL A 71 -7.03 9.97 -12.78
CA VAL A 71 -6.98 10.96 -11.71
C VAL A 71 -7.82 10.47 -10.54
N ALA A 72 -7.32 10.65 -9.32
CA ALA A 72 -7.98 10.28 -8.07
C ALA A 72 -8.27 11.51 -7.22
N ASP A 73 -9.46 11.52 -6.61
CA ASP A 73 -9.89 12.42 -5.55
C ASP A 73 -9.98 11.59 -4.26
N CYS A 74 -8.93 11.63 -3.47
CA CYS A 74 -8.79 10.80 -2.27
C CYS A 74 -9.81 11.17 -1.19
N ASP A 75 -10.13 12.46 -1.04
CA ASP A 75 -11.06 12.96 -0.05
C ASP A 75 -12.49 12.44 -0.27
N ASN A 76 -12.88 12.31 -1.55
CA ASN A 76 -14.21 11.86 -1.94
C ASN A 76 -14.23 10.40 -2.41
N TYR A 77 -13.10 9.70 -2.32
CA TYR A 77 -12.95 8.29 -2.66
C TYR A 77 -13.45 7.93 -4.07
N ARG A 78 -12.98 8.67 -5.08
CA ARG A 78 -13.43 8.57 -6.45
C ARG A 78 -12.29 8.74 -7.45
N THR A 79 -12.47 8.14 -8.63
CA THR A 79 -11.51 8.21 -9.74
C THR A 79 -12.17 8.64 -11.04
N LYS A 80 -11.34 9.03 -12.02
CA LYS A 80 -11.75 9.29 -13.39
C LYS A 80 -10.66 8.85 -14.35
N ASP A 81 -11.05 8.16 -15.41
CA ASP A 81 -10.13 7.73 -16.46
C ASP A 81 -9.81 8.88 -17.40
N LEU A 82 -8.52 9.05 -17.73
CA LEU A 82 -8.02 10.09 -18.62
C LEU A 82 -7.53 9.52 -19.94
N THR A 83 -6.86 8.38 -19.92
CA THR A 83 -6.31 7.72 -21.10
C THR A 83 -6.39 6.22 -20.94
N PHE A 84 -6.80 5.55 -22.00
CA PHE A 84 -6.81 4.10 -22.11
C PHE A 84 -5.77 3.66 -23.15
N ASN A 85 -4.91 2.72 -22.78
CA ASN A 85 -3.94 2.07 -23.65
C ASN A 85 -4.20 0.57 -23.67
N GLY A 86 -4.64 0.04 -24.83
CA GLY A 86 -4.86 -1.39 -25.01
C GLY A 86 -3.65 -2.05 -25.69
N TYR A 87 -3.18 -3.17 -25.15
CA TYR A 87 -2.02 -3.91 -25.64
C TYR A 87 -2.38 -5.33 -26.06
N THR A 88 -1.78 -5.79 -27.15
CA THR A 88 -1.94 -7.17 -27.66
C THR A 88 -0.97 -8.15 -26.99
N GLN A 89 -0.19 -7.70 -26.05
CA GLN A 89 0.75 -8.48 -25.22
C GLN A 89 0.41 -8.28 -23.74
N GLU A 90 0.88 -9.20 -22.90
CA GLU A 90 0.76 -9.07 -21.45
C GLU A 90 1.67 -7.96 -20.92
N MET A 91 1.42 -7.52 -19.68
CA MET A 91 2.24 -6.58 -18.92
C MET A 91 2.47 -5.23 -19.63
N ALA A 92 1.48 -4.78 -20.40
CA ALA A 92 1.54 -3.54 -21.20
C ALA A 92 2.73 -3.49 -22.17
N GLU A 93 3.15 -4.64 -22.70
CA GLU A 93 4.22 -4.71 -23.68
C GLU A 93 3.73 -4.43 -25.11
N GLY A 94 4.64 -3.88 -25.94
CA GLY A 94 4.38 -3.56 -27.34
C GLY A 94 3.81 -2.15 -27.55
N GLU A 95 3.32 -1.91 -28.78
CA GLU A 95 2.73 -0.62 -29.15
C GLU A 95 1.24 -0.60 -28.75
N PRO A 96 0.78 0.38 -27.96
CA PRO A 96 -0.60 0.46 -27.53
C PRO A 96 -1.52 1.02 -28.62
N GLU A 97 -2.79 0.62 -28.55
CA GLU A 97 -3.86 1.41 -29.12
C GLU A 97 -4.36 2.39 -28.03
N THR A 98 -4.12 3.67 -28.26
CA THR A 98 -4.38 4.72 -27.27
C THR A 98 -5.71 5.43 -27.57
N ILE A 99 -6.54 5.61 -26.54
CA ILE A 99 -7.78 6.37 -26.58
C ILE A 99 -7.69 7.48 -25.51
N ASP A 100 -7.84 8.73 -25.97
CA ASP A 100 -7.92 9.91 -25.10
C ASP A 100 -9.36 10.06 -24.58
N LEU A 101 -9.57 9.77 -23.30
CA LEU A 101 -10.86 9.81 -22.64
C LEU A 101 -11.21 11.20 -22.08
N THR A 102 -10.24 12.13 -22.02
CA THR A 102 -10.48 13.49 -21.50
C THR A 102 -11.52 14.28 -22.31
N LYS A 103 -11.77 13.86 -23.55
CA LYS A 103 -12.79 14.45 -24.47
C LYS A 103 -14.18 13.87 -24.28
N LEU A 104 -14.31 12.80 -23.51
CA LEU A 104 -15.59 12.24 -23.15
C LEU A 104 -16.11 12.95 -21.90
N GLU A 105 -17.40 13.25 -21.85
CA GLU A 105 -18.04 13.75 -20.63
C GLU A 105 -18.27 12.55 -19.68
N GLU A 106 -17.19 12.06 -19.09
CA GLU A 106 -17.25 11.01 -18.07
C GLU A 106 -17.32 11.66 -16.70
N ASP A 107 -18.23 11.18 -15.86
CA ASP A 107 -18.35 11.61 -14.48
C ASP A 107 -17.31 10.90 -13.60
N TRP A 108 -17.07 11.44 -12.43
CA TRP A 108 -16.28 10.76 -11.41
C TRP A 108 -16.96 9.46 -10.96
N GLU A 109 -16.23 8.38 -10.96
CA GLU A 109 -16.67 7.09 -10.41
C GLU A 109 -16.31 7.02 -8.93
N VAL A 110 -17.32 6.91 -8.06
CA VAL A 110 -17.13 6.63 -6.63
C VAL A 110 -16.91 5.14 -6.48
N LEU A 111 -15.78 4.74 -5.91
CA LEU A 111 -15.38 3.35 -5.81
C LEU A 111 -15.88 2.69 -4.52
N ASP A 112 -16.30 1.43 -4.62
CA ASP A 112 -16.49 0.59 -3.45
C ASP A 112 -15.11 0.20 -2.89
N LYS A 113 -14.87 0.46 -1.60
CA LYS A 113 -13.60 0.15 -0.93
C LYS A 113 -13.20 -1.33 -1.01
N ASN A 114 -14.16 -2.21 -1.22
CA ASN A 114 -13.94 -3.66 -1.35
C ASN A 114 -13.77 -4.11 -2.81
N SER A 115 -13.93 -3.21 -3.78
CA SER A 115 -13.62 -3.52 -5.18
C SER A 115 -12.11 -3.42 -5.43
N TYR A 116 -11.62 -4.09 -6.49
CA TYR A 116 -10.21 -3.97 -6.89
C TYR A 116 -9.80 -2.50 -7.13
N GLY A 117 -10.67 -1.70 -7.75
CA GLY A 117 -10.43 -0.28 -7.96
C GLY A 117 -10.37 0.50 -6.66
N GLY A 118 -11.24 0.16 -5.69
CA GLY A 118 -11.20 0.76 -4.35
C GLY A 118 -9.96 0.40 -3.57
N ILE A 119 -9.49 -0.84 -3.68
CA ILE A 119 -8.21 -1.29 -3.10
C ILE A 119 -7.04 -0.50 -3.71
N ASN A 120 -7.01 -0.38 -5.04
CA ASN A 120 -5.99 0.38 -5.72
C ASN A 120 -6.01 1.85 -5.31
N LEU A 121 -7.20 2.44 -5.15
CA LEU A 121 -7.36 3.82 -4.68
C LEU A 121 -6.83 3.99 -3.25
N LEU A 122 -7.06 3.04 -2.35
CA LEU A 122 -6.49 3.06 -0.99
C LEU A 122 -4.96 3.05 -1.00
N LEU A 123 -4.36 2.28 -1.91
CA LEU A 123 -2.90 2.19 -2.03
C LEU A 123 -2.26 3.50 -2.51
N ILE A 124 -2.90 4.20 -3.45
CA ILE A 124 -2.36 5.45 -4.02
C ILE A 124 -2.75 6.70 -3.23
N CYS A 125 -3.91 6.70 -2.58
CA CYS A 125 -4.37 7.79 -1.72
C CYS A 125 -3.70 7.80 -0.34
N ARG A 126 -2.74 6.92 -0.15
CA ARG A 126 -1.91 6.92 1.02
C ARG A 126 -1.08 8.22 1.01
N ASN A 127 -1.48 9.19 1.81
CA ASN A 127 -0.77 10.47 1.95
C ASN A 127 0.67 10.22 2.39
N ASP A 128 1.59 11.13 2.00
CA ASP A 128 2.94 11.15 2.59
C ASP A 128 2.89 11.30 4.13
N ASP A 129 1.80 11.84 4.67
CA ASP A 129 1.49 11.85 6.11
C ASP A 129 1.11 10.45 6.65
N ASP A 130 0.77 9.49 5.77
CA ASP A 130 0.56 8.07 6.07
C ASP A 130 1.82 7.23 5.76
N THR A 131 2.96 7.86 5.49
CA THR A 131 4.24 7.14 5.51
C THR A 131 4.46 6.66 6.95
N TYR A 132 4.75 5.36 7.10
CA TYR A 132 5.17 4.86 8.39
C TYR A 132 6.42 5.62 8.80
N GLY A 133 6.44 6.07 10.06
CA GLY A 133 7.64 6.56 10.69
C GLY A 133 8.60 5.41 11.00
N GLU A 134 9.27 5.52 12.11
CA GLU A 134 10.11 4.44 12.62
C GLU A 134 9.24 3.39 13.32
N TRP A 135 9.57 2.11 13.09
CA TRP A 135 8.93 0.99 13.75
C TRP A 135 9.55 0.74 15.14
N TYR A 136 8.71 0.73 16.16
CA TYR A 136 9.09 0.43 17.53
C TYR A 136 8.49 -0.90 17.96
N GLU A 137 9.30 -1.81 18.51
CA GLU A 137 8.82 -3.10 18.99
C GLU A 137 7.88 -2.90 20.19
N VAL A 138 6.66 -3.41 20.07
CA VAL A 138 5.65 -3.38 21.12
C VAL A 138 5.71 -4.68 21.94
N THR A 139 5.88 -5.81 21.26
CA THR A 139 5.93 -7.15 21.86
C THR A 139 6.37 -8.17 20.82
N SER A 140 6.77 -9.35 21.28
CA SER A 140 7.06 -10.50 20.43
C SER A 140 6.19 -11.69 20.82
N HIS A 141 5.99 -12.61 19.85
CA HIS A 141 5.32 -13.86 20.15
C HIS A 141 6.24 -14.75 21.00
N VAL A 142 5.64 -15.48 21.97
CA VAL A 142 6.40 -16.26 22.99
C VAL A 142 7.31 -17.32 22.41
N ASP A 143 6.97 -17.83 21.21
CA ASP A 143 7.77 -18.84 20.50
C ASP A 143 8.73 -18.24 19.44
N GLY A 144 8.81 -16.92 19.36
CA GLY A 144 9.67 -16.20 18.43
C GLY A 144 9.19 -16.21 16.98
N THR A 145 7.96 -16.63 16.71
CA THR A 145 7.42 -16.72 15.33
C THR A 145 7.05 -15.38 14.73
N ALA A 146 6.84 -14.34 15.53
CA ALA A 146 6.52 -13.00 15.05
C ALA A 146 6.94 -11.92 16.05
N ILE A 147 7.30 -10.75 15.53
CA ILE A 147 7.54 -9.52 16.29
C ILE A 147 6.49 -8.49 15.87
N PHE A 148 5.98 -7.76 16.83
CA PHE A 148 4.89 -6.80 16.69
C PHE A 148 5.40 -5.40 16.93
N TYR A 149 5.24 -4.51 15.94
CA TYR A 149 5.71 -3.13 15.97
C TYR A 149 4.55 -2.15 15.83
N MET A 150 4.78 -0.94 16.29
CA MET A 150 3.90 0.21 16.09
C MET A 150 4.72 1.41 15.62
N ASP A 151 4.11 2.26 14.83
CA ASP A 151 4.60 3.60 14.54
C ASP A 151 3.93 4.60 15.50
N PRO A 152 4.64 5.10 16.52
CA PRO A 152 4.07 6.00 17.50
C PRO A 152 3.73 7.39 16.95
N ASP A 153 4.40 7.84 15.88
CA ASP A 153 4.12 9.13 15.23
C ASP A 153 2.83 9.11 14.42
N SER A 154 2.36 7.91 14.07
CA SER A 154 1.11 7.72 13.35
C SER A 154 -0.15 7.76 14.22
N VAL A 155 0.01 7.86 15.56
CA VAL A 155 -1.12 7.84 16.49
C VAL A 155 -1.91 9.14 16.40
N LYS A 156 -3.20 9.02 16.00
CA LYS A 156 -4.11 10.17 15.84
C LYS A 156 -5.48 9.83 16.42
N GLU A 157 -6.18 10.83 16.95
CA GLU A 157 -7.59 10.71 17.34
C GLU A 157 -8.47 11.09 16.14
N GLU A 158 -9.30 10.14 15.70
CA GLU A 158 -10.21 10.28 14.58
C GLU A 158 -11.60 9.77 14.99
N ASP A 159 -12.64 10.59 14.87
CA ASP A 159 -14.04 10.21 15.12
C ASP A 159 -14.31 9.46 16.45
N GLY A 160 -13.52 9.78 17.49
CA GLY A 160 -13.63 9.16 18.82
C GLY A 160 -12.90 7.81 18.95
N TYR A 161 -12.08 7.46 17.99
CA TYR A 161 -11.16 6.32 18.00
C TYR A 161 -9.73 6.80 17.93
N ILE A 162 -8.81 5.94 18.34
CA ILE A 162 -7.38 6.16 18.10
C ILE A 162 -6.96 5.35 16.89
N SER A 163 -6.46 6.02 15.85
CA SER A 163 -5.92 5.42 14.63
C SER A 163 -4.40 5.36 14.70
N PHE A 164 -3.78 4.27 14.22
CA PHE A 164 -2.33 4.10 14.18
C PHE A 164 -1.90 2.98 13.23
N TRP A 165 -0.63 3.04 12.79
CA TRP A 165 -0.01 2.00 12.00
C TRP A 165 0.71 0.96 12.85
N THR A 166 0.62 -0.28 12.42
CA THR A 166 1.29 -1.44 13.04
C THR A 166 1.96 -2.29 11.99
N LEU A 167 3.05 -2.95 12.37
CA LEU A 167 3.71 -3.96 11.55
C LEU A 167 3.83 -5.26 12.36
N ILE A 168 3.62 -6.38 11.69
CA ILE A 168 3.94 -7.72 12.20
C ILE A 168 4.99 -8.30 11.28
N ASP A 169 6.12 -8.67 11.83
CA ASP A 169 7.22 -9.30 11.11
C ASP A 169 7.31 -10.77 11.50
N TYR A 170 7.24 -11.68 10.53
CA TYR A 170 7.21 -13.11 10.74
C TYR A 170 8.59 -13.73 10.56
N ALA A 171 8.98 -14.62 11.47
CA ALA A 171 10.25 -15.35 11.39
C ALA A 171 10.33 -16.30 10.17
N GLU A 172 9.20 -16.84 9.76
CA GLU A 172 9.06 -17.73 8.60
C GLU A 172 7.91 -17.27 7.72
N ASP A 173 7.92 -17.67 6.45
CA ASP A 173 6.83 -17.34 5.53
C ASP A 173 5.50 -17.90 6.03
N SER A 174 4.45 -17.11 5.97
CA SER A 174 3.09 -17.61 6.18
C SER A 174 2.69 -18.57 5.05
N SER A 175 1.54 -19.23 5.18
CA SER A 175 0.96 -20.09 4.13
C SER A 175 0.76 -19.33 2.80
N ASP A 176 0.67 -18.01 2.85
CA ASP A 176 0.40 -17.12 1.71
C ASP A 176 1.67 -16.42 1.21
N ASN A 177 2.86 -16.89 1.61
CA ASN A 177 4.17 -16.31 1.32
C ASN A 177 4.32 -14.86 1.83
N ILE A 178 3.66 -14.52 2.93
CA ILE A 178 3.75 -13.22 3.59
C ILE A 178 4.81 -13.30 4.69
N ARG A 179 5.81 -12.41 4.63
CA ARG A 179 6.89 -12.26 5.61
C ARG A 179 6.62 -11.15 6.61
N SER A 180 5.87 -10.13 6.19
CA SER A 180 5.43 -9.08 7.10
C SER A 180 4.06 -8.57 6.73
N GLN A 181 3.39 -7.95 7.70
CA GLN A 181 2.05 -7.40 7.53
C GLN A 181 2.00 -6.00 8.13
N ILE A 182 1.63 -5.02 7.34
CA ILE A 182 1.35 -3.66 7.82
C ILE A 182 -0.14 -3.45 7.86
N SER A 183 -0.63 -2.85 8.95
CA SER A 183 -2.07 -2.63 9.15
C SER A 183 -2.31 -1.26 9.76
N ARG A 184 -3.28 -0.52 9.21
CA ARG A 184 -3.88 0.60 9.93
C ARG A 184 -4.97 0.06 10.84
N ARG A 185 -4.92 0.47 12.10
CA ARG A 185 -5.82 -0.01 13.15
C ARG A 185 -6.54 1.12 13.82
N HIS A 186 -7.77 0.82 14.26
CA HIS A 186 -8.52 1.68 15.16
C HIS A 186 -8.64 1.03 16.53
N ALA A 187 -8.38 1.80 17.60
CA ALA A 187 -8.63 1.37 18.97
C ALA A 187 -9.73 2.22 19.61
N ASN A 188 -10.69 1.54 20.22
CA ASN A 188 -11.63 2.15 21.15
C ASN A 188 -11.08 1.96 22.56
N CYS A 189 -10.51 3.03 23.12
CA CYS A 189 -9.85 2.99 24.41
C CYS A 189 -10.80 2.73 25.59
N GLU A 190 -12.06 3.20 25.49
CA GLU A 190 -13.04 3.02 26.56
C GLU A 190 -13.52 1.58 26.65
N GLU A 191 -13.73 0.94 25.49
CA GLU A 191 -14.26 -0.43 25.42
C GLU A 191 -13.13 -1.49 25.41
N GLY A 192 -11.88 -1.07 25.19
CA GLY A 192 -10.74 -1.96 25.02
C GLY A 192 -10.87 -2.84 23.77
N LYS A 193 -11.33 -2.26 22.66
CA LYS A 193 -11.56 -2.95 21.39
C LYS A 193 -10.60 -2.45 20.31
N LEU A 194 -10.32 -3.31 19.36
CA LEU A 194 -9.47 -3.06 18.21
C LEU A 194 -10.18 -3.53 16.93
N ARG A 195 -9.91 -2.85 15.81
CA ARG A 195 -10.28 -3.33 14.47
C ARG A 195 -9.22 -2.93 13.46
N ASN A 196 -9.16 -3.64 12.34
CA ASN A 196 -8.36 -3.22 11.20
C ASN A 196 -9.18 -2.28 10.31
N GLU A 197 -8.56 -1.22 9.83
CA GLU A 197 -9.06 -0.40 8.74
C GLU A 197 -8.51 -0.91 7.41
N SER A 198 -7.21 -1.19 7.38
CA SER A 198 -6.53 -1.76 6.22
C SER A 198 -5.46 -2.76 6.66
N VAL A 199 -5.16 -3.72 5.77
CA VAL A 199 -4.14 -4.75 5.99
C VAL A 199 -3.39 -4.99 4.69
N TYR A 200 -2.06 -4.94 4.74
CA TYR A 200 -1.17 -5.19 3.60
C TYR A 200 -0.16 -6.26 3.98
N GLY A 201 -0.11 -7.34 3.20
CA GLY A 201 0.94 -8.37 3.31
C GLY A 201 2.12 -8.03 2.41
N TYR A 202 3.32 -8.38 2.82
CA TYR A 202 4.56 -8.17 2.08
C TYR A 202 5.36 -9.47 1.99
N ALA A 203 5.99 -9.69 0.84
CA ALA A 203 6.82 -10.88 0.61
C ALA A 203 8.17 -10.82 1.35
N GLY A 204 8.60 -9.63 1.80
CA GLY A 204 9.81 -9.39 2.59
C GLY A 204 9.50 -9.05 4.05
N ASN A 205 10.54 -9.01 4.87
CA ASN A 205 10.46 -8.52 6.25
C ASN A 205 10.28 -7.01 6.29
N MET A 206 9.78 -6.48 7.40
CA MET A 206 9.68 -5.04 7.70
C MET A 206 8.91 -4.23 6.64
N GLY A 207 7.94 -4.83 5.95
CA GLY A 207 7.15 -4.17 4.91
C GLY A 207 7.87 -4.05 3.56
N GLU A 208 8.90 -4.84 3.32
CA GLU A 208 9.63 -4.84 2.07
C GLU A 208 9.12 -5.89 1.08
N GLY A 209 9.51 -5.73 -0.19
CA GLY A 209 9.17 -6.67 -1.27
C GLY A 209 7.78 -6.46 -1.86
N ASP A 210 7.32 -7.45 -2.62
CA ASP A 210 6.04 -7.40 -3.31
C ASP A 210 4.88 -7.38 -2.32
N ILE A 211 3.89 -6.52 -2.59
CA ILE A 211 2.69 -6.41 -1.76
C ILE A 211 1.73 -7.54 -2.13
N THR A 212 1.29 -8.27 -1.13
CA THR A 212 0.16 -9.20 -1.22
C THR A 212 -1.01 -8.60 -0.44
N ILE A 213 -2.09 -8.30 -1.13
CA ILE A 213 -3.29 -7.77 -0.48
C ILE A 213 -4.16 -8.97 -0.10
N PRO A 214 -4.48 -9.18 1.20
CA PRO A 214 -5.41 -10.22 1.60
C PRO A 214 -6.79 -9.98 0.97
N ASP A 215 -7.49 -11.06 0.60
CA ASP A 215 -8.83 -11.02 -0.02
C ASP A 215 -9.91 -10.29 0.81
N GLU A 216 -9.62 -9.95 2.07
CA GLU A 216 -10.51 -9.28 3.00
C GLU A 216 -9.95 -7.95 3.51
N LEU A 217 -9.91 -6.93 2.63
CA LEU A 217 -9.64 -5.52 3.01
C LEU A 217 -10.89 -4.80 3.50
N THR A 218 -11.75 -5.47 4.21
CA THR A 218 -12.90 -4.84 4.85
C THR A 218 -12.50 -4.31 6.22
N LEU A 219 -13.07 -3.16 6.59
CA LEU A 219 -13.12 -2.77 8.00
C LEU A 219 -13.51 -4.00 8.81
N SER A 220 -12.58 -4.54 9.57
CA SER A 220 -12.88 -5.71 10.39
C SER A 220 -13.90 -5.34 11.48
N GLU A 221 -14.64 -6.32 11.96
CA GLU A 221 -15.48 -6.11 13.13
C GLU A 221 -14.62 -5.74 14.36
N TRP A 222 -15.21 -4.96 15.25
CA TRP A 222 -14.58 -4.66 16.54
C TRP A 222 -14.37 -5.93 17.36
N ILE A 223 -13.14 -6.25 17.68
CA ILE A 223 -12.79 -7.37 18.56
C ILE A 223 -12.29 -6.83 19.90
N LYS A 224 -12.54 -7.56 20.97
CA LYS A 224 -11.90 -7.35 22.27
C LYS A 224 -10.82 -8.40 22.46
N PRO A 225 -9.54 -8.03 22.25
CA PRO A 225 -8.45 -9.00 22.41
C PRO A 225 -8.38 -9.49 23.86
N PRO A 226 -7.97 -10.75 24.09
CA PRO A 226 -7.67 -11.23 25.43
C PRO A 226 -6.60 -10.35 26.09
N GLU A 227 -6.74 -10.11 27.40
CA GLU A 227 -5.74 -9.39 28.17
C GLU A 227 -4.37 -10.11 28.13
N GLY A 228 -3.29 -9.36 27.90
CA GLY A 228 -1.95 -9.91 27.74
C GLY A 228 -1.67 -10.53 26.38
N SER A 229 -2.62 -10.50 25.44
CA SER A 229 -2.35 -10.85 24.03
C SER A 229 -1.59 -9.74 23.30
N ASN A 230 -0.85 -10.09 22.24
CA ASN A 230 -0.10 -9.14 21.42
C ASN A 230 -1.00 -7.99 20.91
N TYR A 231 -2.23 -8.27 20.52
CA TYR A 231 -3.21 -7.26 20.10
C TYR A 231 -3.68 -6.35 21.24
N SER A 232 -3.70 -6.82 22.50
CA SER A 232 -4.06 -5.99 23.64
C SER A 232 -2.99 -4.94 23.93
N TYR A 233 -1.74 -5.23 23.62
CA TYR A 233 -0.64 -4.26 23.74
C TYR A 233 -0.79 -3.12 22.74
N TYR A 234 -1.25 -3.37 21.52
CA TYR A 234 -1.54 -2.29 20.56
C TYR A 234 -2.56 -1.28 21.11
N ILE A 235 -3.61 -1.75 21.81
CA ILE A 235 -4.57 -0.86 22.45
C ILE A 235 -3.90 -0.08 23.59
N LEU A 236 -3.12 -0.77 24.42
CA LEU A 236 -2.45 -0.15 25.55
C LEU A 236 -1.50 0.98 25.10
N PHE A 237 -0.66 0.71 24.12
CA PHE A 237 0.31 1.68 23.60
C PHE A 237 -0.37 2.80 22.82
N GLY A 238 -1.25 2.50 21.85
CA GLY A 238 -1.94 3.52 21.08
C GLY A 238 -2.75 4.49 21.96
N CYS A 239 -3.53 3.96 22.88
CA CYS A 239 -4.29 4.78 23.84
C CYS A 239 -3.42 5.50 24.88
N GLY A 240 -2.24 4.97 25.17
CA GLY A 240 -1.24 5.59 26.03
C GLY A 240 -0.58 6.78 25.34
N ILE A 241 -0.05 6.55 24.14
CA ILE A 241 0.66 7.56 23.32
C ILE A 241 -0.24 8.75 23.02
N ASN A 242 -1.51 8.54 22.69
CA ASN A 242 -2.47 9.64 22.43
C ASN A 242 -2.65 10.63 23.60
N LYS A 243 -2.15 10.30 24.76
CA LYS A 243 -2.23 11.17 25.97
C LYS A 243 -0.94 11.92 26.25
N LEU A 244 0.11 11.63 25.52
CA LEU A 244 1.42 12.25 25.69
C LEU A 244 1.50 13.56 24.92
N SER A 245 2.30 14.47 25.43
CA SER A 245 2.80 15.62 24.65
C SER A 245 3.91 15.15 23.70
N ASP A 246 4.20 15.94 22.67
CA ASP A 246 5.28 15.65 21.72
C ASP A 246 6.63 15.46 22.43
N GLU A 247 6.91 16.24 23.49
CA GLU A 247 8.15 16.14 24.27
C GLU A 247 8.24 14.82 25.06
N GLU A 248 7.10 14.37 25.63
CA GLU A 248 7.04 13.09 26.34
C GLU A 248 7.15 11.91 25.37
N LEU A 249 6.54 12.00 24.20
CA LEU A 249 6.64 10.99 23.17
C LEU A 249 8.09 10.83 22.68
N GLU A 250 8.78 11.92 22.37
CA GLU A 250 10.18 11.88 21.95
C GLU A 250 11.09 11.28 23.03
N ALA A 251 10.84 11.57 24.31
CA ALA A 251 11.61 10.97 25.40
C ALA A 251 11.42 9.44 25.48
N ILE A 252 10.19 8.95 25.31
CA ILE A 252 9.88 7.50 25.28
C ILE A 252 10.50 6.83 24.06
N LYS A 253 10.48 7.47 22.89
CA LYS A 253 11.09 6.93 21.67
C LYS A 253 12.60 6.72 21.82
N ILE A 254 13.28 7.62 22.51
CA ILE A 254 14.73 7.48 22.81
C ILE A 254 14.97 6.26 23.72
N GLU A 255 14.18 6.11 24.79
CA GLU A 255 14.30 4.98 25.70
C GLU A 255 14.02 3.65 24.99
N TRP A 256 13.02 3.59 24.13
CA TRP A 256 12.71 2.43 23.31
C TRP A 256 13.84 2.02 22.36
N LYS A 257 14.50 3.00 21.72
CA LYS A 257 15.65 2.72 20.83
C LYS A 257 16.83 2.14 21.58
N GLU A 258 17.13 2.67 22.77
CA GLU A 258 18.21 2.16 23.61
C GLU A 258 17.94 0.71 24.03
N GLU A 259 16.70 0.35 24.38
CA GLU A 259 16.32 -1.03 24.73
C GLU A 259 16.45 -1.99 23.54
N MET A 260 16.13 -1.55 22.32
CA MET A 260 16.24 -2.37 21.10
C MET A 260 17.69 -2.61 20.67
N GLU A 261 18.62 -1.69 20.98
CA GLU A 261 20.05 -1.86 20.65
C GLU A 261 20.78 -2.80 21.64
N GLU A 262 20.21 -3.03 22.83
CA GLU A 262 20.79 -3.91 23.85
C GLU A 262 20.39 -5.39 23.71
N THR A 263 19.43 -5.72 22.83
CA THR A 263 18.92 -7.09 22.58
C THR A 263 19.45 -7.67 21.29
#